data_18aa87dd7a97ba85898ced36fd49a44e
#
_entry.id   18aa87dd7a97ba85898ced36fd49a44e
#
_cell.length_a   1.000
_cell.length_b   1.000
_cell.length_c   1.000
_cell.angle_alpha   90.00
_cell.angle_beta   90.00
_cell.angle_gamma   90.00
#
_symmetry.space_group_name_H-M   'P 1'
#
loop_
_entity.id
_entity.type
_entity.pdbx_description
1 polymer ?
#
loop_
_entity_poly.entity_id
_entity_poly.type
_entity_poly.pdbx_seq_one_letter_code
_entity_poly.pdbx_strand_id
1 'polypeptide(L)'
;MKPVAKILASGIAALATATALGACGTEGIQLAKTNPNYKGAEIFRDHCSGCHSLAVVGAQGSAYSVQDRVRTNAPNFNYRKETVAQVLYALRNGGFSGEIMPENIVVGNEAQKVAEFLSKYSGLEAPKQLGEDVK
;
A
#
# COMPACT_ATOMS: atom_id res chain seq x y z
N MET A 1 -31.21 -62.20 5.88
CA MET A 1 -29.89 -61.54 6.01
C MET A 1 -29.81 -60.46 4.94
N LYS A 2 -29.93 -59.18 5.28
CA LYS A 2 -29.82 -58.06 4.36
C LYS A 2 -28.64 -57.16 4.80
N PRO A 3 -27.80 -56.65 3.89
CA PRO A 3 -26.57 -55.95 4.24
C PRO A 3 -26.83 -54.51 4.67
N VAL A 4 -26.29 -54.16 5.80
CA VAL A 4 -26.27 -52.80 6.39
C VAL A 4 -24.95 -52.12 5.98
N ALA A 5 -24.80 -51.76 4.70
CA ALA A 5 -23.55 -51.18 4.20
C ALA A 5 -23.80 -50.11 3.12
N LYS A 6 -24.55 -49.05 3.41
CA LYS A 6 -24.71 -47.92 2.46
C LYS A 6 -24.89 -46.54 3.13
N ILE A 7 -24.54 -46.29 4.36
CA ILE A 7 -24.78 -44.98 5.03
C ILE A 7 -23.50 -44.29 5.49
N LEU A 8 -22.30 -44.66 5.06
CA LEU A 8 -21.04 -44.01 5.53
C LEU A 8 -20.30 -43.23 4.46
N ALA A 9 -20.89 -42.96 3.29
CA ALA A 9 -20.18 -42.25 2.20
C ALA A 9 -20.61 -40.78 1.98
N SER A 10 -21.55 -40.24 2.75
CA SER A 10 -22.08 -38.90 2.48
C SER A 10 -21.63 -37.80 3.48
N GLY A 11 -20.74 -38.11 4.42
CA GLY A 11 -20.37 -37.19 5.50
C GLY A 11 -19.07 -36.39 5.28
N ILE A 12 -18.26 -36.66 4.27
CA ILE A 12 -16.91 -36.09 4.15
C ILE A 12 -16.82 -34.95 3.10
N ALA A 13 -17.82 -34.80 2.24
CA ALA A 13 -17.78 -33.76 1.18
C ALA A 13 -18.18 -32.34 1.63
N ALA A 14 -18.71 -32.16 2.84
CA ALA A 14 -19.23 -30.85 3.29
C ALA A 14 -18.23 -29.96 4.09
N LEU A 15 -17.03 -30.46 4.41
CA LEU A 15 -16.07 -29.71 5.25
C LEU A 15 -14.96 -29.01 4.46
N ALA A 16 -14.89 -29.16 3.14
CA ALA A 16 -13.80 -28.64 2.31
C ALA A 16 -14.10 -27.28 1.65
N THR A 17 -15.31 -26.71 1.80
CA THR A 17 -15.72 -25.47 1.09
C THR A 17 -15.78 -24.21 1.96
N ALA A 18 -15.39 -24.28 3.23
CA ALA A 18 -15.51 -23.13 4.16
C ALA A 18 -14.29 -22.23 4.25
N THR A 19 -13.20 -22.47 3.50
CA THR A 19 -11.94 -21.70 3.66
C THR A 19 -11.64 -20.70 2.53
N ALA A 20 -12.54 -20.49 1.56
CA ALA A 20 -12.29 -19.62 0.40
C ALA A 20 -12.93 -18.22 0.46
N LEU A 21 -13.57 -17.81 1.56
CA LEU A 21 -14.28 -16.52 1.69
C LEU A 21 -13.50 -15.46 2.49
N GLY A 22 -12.21 -15.68 2.75
CA GLY A 22 -11.37 -14.74 3.50
C GLY A 22 -10.50 -13.81 2.66
N ALA A 23 -10.68 -13.72 1.35
CA ALA A 23 -9.76 -12.99 0.44
C ALA A 23 -10.22 -11.58 0.04
N CYS A 24 -11.10 -10.93 0.80
CA CYS A 24 -11.33 -9.49 0.70
C CYS A 24 -10.67 -8.79 1.89
N GLY A 25 -9.37 -9.03 2.09
CA GLY A 25 -8.57 -8.36 3.10
C GLY A 25 -7.82 -7.21 2.47
N THR A 26 -7.89 -6.04 3.07
CA THR A 26 -6.89 -5.00 2.88
C THR A 26 -5.51 -5.64 3.11
N GLU A 27 -4.70 -5.70 2.07
CA GLU A 27 -3.33 -6.16 2.21
C GLU A 27 -2.65 -5.28 3.26
N GLY A 28 -2.12 -5.90 4.30
CA GLY A 28 -1.43 -5.21 5.38
C GLY A 28 -0.04 -4.73 4.95
N ILE A 29 0.70 -4.17 5.91
CA ILE A 29 2.12 -3.81 5.70
C ILE A 29 2.92 -5.08 5.41
N GLN A 30 3.55 -5.13 4.23
CA GLN A 30 4.33 -6.28 3.74
C GLN A 30 5.78 -6.30 4.27
N LEU A 31 6.12 -5.40 5.19
CA LEU A 31 7.43 -5.37 5.86
C LEU A 31 7.37 -6.16 7.16
N ALA A 32 8.46 -6.84 7.49
CA ALA A 32 8.64 -7.44 8.81
C ALA A 32 8.66 -6.34 9.89
N LYS A 33 8.04 -6.58 11.04
CA LYS A 33 8.03 -5.63 12.17
C LYS A 33 9.44 -5.23 12.65
N THR A 34 10.43 -6.07 12.41
CA THR A 34 11.84 -5.81 12.69
C THR A 34 12.53 -4.90 11.68
N ASN A 35 11.85 -4.57 10.56
CA ASN A 35 12.41 -3.67 9.54
C ASN A 35 12.53 -2.25 10.10
N PRO A 36 13.68 -1.58 9.98
CA PRO A 36 13.87 -0.21 10.51
C PRO A 36 12.89 0.81 9.93
N ASN A 37 12.34 0.56 8.73
CA ASN A 37 11.33 1.43 8.11
C ASN A 37 9.88 1.04 8.46
N TYR A 38 9.64 0.04 9.30
CA TYR A 38 8.29 -0.43 9.61
C TYR A 38 7.44 0.68 10.24
N LYS A 39 8.02 1.48 11.14
CA LYS A 39 7.31 2.62 11.75
C LYS A 39 6.92 3.69 10.72
N GLY A 40 7.77 3.96 9.74
CA GLY A 40 7.44 4.84 8.62
C GLY A 40 6.31 4.29 7.76
N ALA A 41 6.27 2.96 7.56
CA ALA A 41 5.19 2.29 6.85
C ALA A 41 3.85 2.38 7.61
N GLU A 42 3.84 2.24 8.94
CA GLU A 42 2.65 2.45 9.77
C GLU A 42 2.13 3.89 9.65
N ILE A 43 3.01 4.89 9.80
CA ILE A 43 2.65 6.30 9.68
C ILE A 43 2.05 6.59 8.30
N PHE A 44 2.66 6.08 7.24
CA PHE A 44 2.14 6.23 5.88
C PHE A 44 0.74 5.61 5.75
N ARG A 45 0.55 4.39 6.23
CA ARG A 45 -0.75 3.71 6.15
C ARG A 45 -1.83 4.51 6.90
N ASP A 46 -1.51 5.03 8.07
CA ASP A 46 -2.49 5.68 8.95
C ASP A 46 -2.85 7.10 8.48
N HIS A 47 -1.93 7.82 7.83
CA HIS A 47 -2.11 9.23 7.47
C HIS A 47 -2.14 9.53 5.97
N CYS A 48 -1.62 8.64 5.12
CA CYS A 48 -1.41 8.93 3.70
C CYS A 48 -2.21 8.03 2.76
N SER A 49 -2.58 6.81 3.20
CA SER A 49 -3.19 5.76 2.37
C SER A 49 -4.56 6.13 1.79
N GLY A 50 -5.28 7.06 2.40
CA GLY A 50 -6.58 7.53 1.90
C GLY A 50 -6.49 8.30 0.58
N CYS A 51 -5.33 8.88 0.27
CA CYS A 51 -5.12 9.67 -0.95
C CYS A 51 -4.02 9.10 -1.85
N HIS A 52 -3.03 8.41 -1.30
CA HIS A 52 -1.89 7.85 -2.02
C HIS A 52 -1.97 6.34 -2.15
N SER A 53 -1.42 5.80 -3.25
CA SER A 53 -1.22 4.35 -3.41
C SER A 53 0.23 3.98 -3.20
N LEU A 54 0.45 2.88 -2.47
CA LEU A 54 1.75 2.24 -2.29
C LEU A 54 1.55 0.78 -1.88
N ALA A 55 1.90 -0.16 -2.76
CA ALA A 55 1.61 -1.59 -2.63
C ALA A 55 2.19 -2.19 -1.35
N VAL A 56 3.42 -1.82 -0.98
CA VAL A 56 4.11 -2.37 0.19
C VAL A 56 3.36 -2.16 1.53
N VAL A 57 2.40 -1.25 1.57
CA VAL A 57 1.52 -1.03 2.74
C VAL A 57 0.05 -1.28 2.44
N GLY A 58 -0.28 -1.85 1.27
CA GLY A 58 -1.66 -2.11 0.84
C GLY A 58 -2.49 -0.85 0.57
N ALA A 59 -1.86 0.30 0.34
CA ALA A 59 -2.54 1.57 0.11
C ALA A 59 -2.97 1.71 -1.36
N GLN A 60 -4.23 2.13 -1.60
CA GLN A 60 -4.84 2.27 -2.93
C GLN A 60 -5.59 3.60 -3.12
N GLY A 61 -5.15 4.68 -2.48
CA GLY A 61 -5.84 5.97 -2.50
C GLY A 61 -5.70 6.79 -3.79
N SER A 62 -4.73 6.48 -4.68
CA SER A 62 -4.59 7.16 -5.97
C SER A 62 -5.62 6.66 -6.98
N ALA A 63 -6.02 7.52 -7.93
CA ALA A 63 -6.85 7.10 -9.05
C ALA A 63 -6.14 6.05 -9.93
N TYR A 64 -6.91 5.09 -10.42
CA TYR A 64 -6.42 4.05 -11.32
C TYR A 64 -6.22 4.57 -12.76
N SER A 65 -7.07 5.49 -13.17
CA SER A 65 -7.00 6.14 -14.47
C SER A 65 -7.30 7.65 -14.35
N VAL A 66 -7.01 8.42 -15.38
CA VAL A 66 -7.31 9.86 -15.41
C VAL A 66 -8.82 10.11 -15.35
N GLN A 67 -9.62 9.21 -15.94
CA GLN A 67 -11.09 9.32 -15.95
C GLN A 67 -11.71 9.12 -14.57
N ASP A 68 -11.08 8.30 -13.72
CA ASP A 68 -11.58 7.97 -12.37
C ASP A 68 -11.06 8.95 -11.30
N ARG A 69 -10.33 9.99 -11.71
CA ARG A 69 -9.67 10.90 -10.81
C ARG A 69 -10.66 11.82 -10.11
N VAL A 70 -10.63 11.79 -8.78
CA VAL A 70 -11.33 12.75 -7.91
C VAL A 70 -10.31 13.70 -7.25
N ARG A 71 -10.79 14.82 -6.67
CA ARG A 71 -9.90 15.86 -6.10
C ARG A 71 -8.94 15.35 -5.03
N THR A 72 -9.32 14.33 -4.28
CA THR A 72 -8.50 13.76 -3.19
C THR A 72 -7.47 12.74 -3.66
N ASN A 73 -7.51 12.31 -4.92
CA ASN A 73 -6.50 11.38 -5.43
C ASN A 73 -5.15 12.07 -5.59
N ALA A 74 -4.15 11.52 -4.94
CA ALA A 74 -2.79 11.99 -4.91
C ALA A 74 -1.85 11.11 -5.77
N PRO A 75 -0.59 11.48 -5.96
CA PRO A 75 0.36 10.68 -6.71
C PRO A 75 0.45 9.23 -6.24
N ASN A 76 0.56 8.30 -7.20
CA ASN A 76 0.80 6.90 -6.96
C ASN A 76 2.29 6.63 -6.75
N PHE A 77 2.67 6.32 -5.53
CA PHE A 77 4.07 6.09 -5.15
C PHE A 77 4.61 4.72 -5.57
N ASN A 78 3.82 3.83 -6.13
CA ASN A 78 4.37 2.65 -6.78
C ASN A 78 5.25 3.01 -7.98
N TYR A 79 4.85 4.08 -8.72
CA TYR A 79 5.51 4.51 -9.94
C TYR A 79 6.36 5.77 -9.77
N ARG A 80 6.08 6.57 -8.77
CA ARG A 80 6.77 7.84 -8.54
C ARG A 80 7.78 7.70 -7.41
N LYS A 81 9.07 7.86 -7.76
CA LYS A 81 10.17 7.89 -6.79
C LYS A 81 10.22 9.23 -6.07
N GLU A 82 10.41 9.16 -4.75
CA GLU A 82 10.57 10.33 -3.90
C GLU A 82 11.92 10.29 -3.16
N THR A 83 12.46 11.46 -2.87
CA THR A 83 13.59 11.63 -1.96
C THR A 83 13.11 12.09 -0.58
N VAL A 84 13.93 11.89 0.46
CA VAL A 84 13.63 12.39 1.81
C VAL A 84 13.30 13.89 1.79
N ALA A 85 14.10 14.69 1.07
CA ALA A 85 13.90 16.13 0.99
C ALA A 85 12.57 16.52 0.35
N GLN A 86 12.16 15.83 -0.74
CA GLN A 86 10.87 16.06 -1.41
C GLN A 86 9.70 15.74 -0.49
N VAL A 87 9.76 14.61 0.22
CA VAL A 87 8.71 14.20 1.15
C VAL A 87 8.59 15.22 2.30
N LEU A 88 9.69 15.60 2.92
CA LEU A 88 9.68 16.60 4.00
C LEU A 88 9.17 17.96 3.52
N TYR A 89 9.53 18.37 2.29
CA TYR A 89 8.99 19.59 1.70
C TYR A 89 7.47 19.51 1.52
N ALA A 90 6.97 18.40 0.94
CA ALA A 90 5.54 18.19 0.72
C ALA A 90 4.75 18.15 2.03
N LEU A 91 5.27 17.51 3.07
CA LEU A 91 4.64 17.48 4.40
C LEU A 91 4.53 18.87 5.03
N ARG A 92 5.54 19.72 4.87
CA ARG A 92 5.54 21.08 5.44
C ARG A 92 4.64 22.04 4.70
N ASN A 93 4.51 21.88 3.37
CA ASN A 93 3.87 22.87 2.50
C ASN A 93 2.54 22.40 1.91
N GLY A 94 2.00 21.26 2.35
CA GLY A 94 0.74 20.73 1.83
C GLY A 94 0.85 20.20 0.39
N GLY A 95 1.95 19.52 0.07
CA GLY A 95 2.24 19.03 -1.27
C GLY A 95 2.88 20.10 -2.16
N PHE A 96 2.96 19.82 -3.46
CA PHE A 96 3.54 20.73 -4.44
C PHE A 96 2.50 21.67 -5.08
N SER A 97 1.21 21.31 -5.00
CA SER A 97 0.09 22.08 -5.57
C SER A 97 -0.68 22.90 -4.54
N GLY A 98 -0.36 22.75 -3.26
CA GLY A 98 -0.85 23.60 -2.16
C GLY A 98 -2.35 23.52 -1.83
N GLU A 99 -3.13 22.57 -2.38
CA GLU A 99 -4.59 22.71 -2.28
C GLU A 99 -5.32 21.61 -1.50
N ILE A 100 -4.81 20.38 -1.40
CA ILE A 100 -5.60 19.26 -0.85
C ILE A 100 -4.85 18.50 0.24
N MET A 101 -3.54 18.29 0.08
CA MET A 101 -2.72 17.66 1.10
C MET A 101 -2.59 18.62 2.30
N PRO A 102 -3.03 18.27 3.51
CA PRO A 102 -2.88 19.14 4.66
C PRO A 102 -1.40 19.40 4.98
N GLU A 103 -1.08 20.66 5.28
CA GLU A 103 0.24 21.02 5.82
C GLU A 103 0.44 20.36 7.19
N ASN A 104 1.65 19.91 7.45
CA ASN A 104 2.06 19.36 8.74
C ASN A 104 1.19 18.19 9.24
N ILE A 105 0.65 17.37 8.31
CA ILE A 105 -0.15 16.17 8.63
C ILE A 105 0.61 15.19 9.54
N VAL A 106 1.93 15.14 9.40
CA VAL A 106 2.87 14.54 10.34
C VAL A 106 4.09 15.45 10.51
N VAL A 107 4.66 15.52 11.71
CA VAL A 107 5.75 16.46 12.05
C VAL A 107 6.88 15.78 12.81
N GLY A 108 7.99 16.47 12.95
CA GLY A 108 9.12 16.04 13.78
C GLY A 108 9.68 14.68 13.36
N ASN A 109 9.90 13.79 14.32
CA ASN A 109 10.51 12.48 14.08
C ASN A 109 9.61 11.57 13.21
N GLU A 110 8.30 11.71 13.28
CA GLU A 110 7.37 10.94 12.44
C GLU A 110 7.46 11.35 10.97
N ALA A 111 7.57 12.64 10.69
CA ALA A 111 7.83 13.15 9.34
C ALA A 111 9.14 12.60 8.77
N GLN A 112 10.20 12.56 9.58
CA GLN A 112 11.48 11.98 9.18
C GLN A 112 11.35 10.49 8.85
N LYS A 113 10.69 9.70 9.70
CA LYS A 113 10.50 8.25 9.50
C LYS A 113 9.69 7.93 8.24
N VAL A 114 8.59 8.65 7.98
CA VAL A 114 7.81 8.43 6.77
C VAL A 114 8.56 8.88 5.52
N ALA A 115 9.38 9.92 5.61
CA ALA A 115 10.21 10.37 4.49
C ALA A 115 11.31 9.35 4.15
N GLU A 116 11.97 8.77 5.13
CA GLU A 116 12.95 7.69 4.96
C GLU A 116 12.30 6.43 4.37
N PHE A 117 11.13 6.06 4.88
CA PHE A 117 10.35 4.95 4.34
C PHE A 117 9.99 5.19 2.87
N LEU A 118 9.39 6.33 2.51
CA LEU A 118 9.02 6.64 1.13
C LEU A 118 10.24 6.72 0.21
N SER A 119 11.34 7.32 0.65
CA SER A 119 12.56 7.39 -0.17
C SER A 119 13.09 6.01 -0.54
N LYS A 120 12.83 5.00 0.27
CA LYS A 120 13.28 3.62 0.02
C LYS A 120 12.28 2.82 -0.80
N TYR A 121 10.99 2.93 -0.50
CA TYR A 121 9.96 2.02 -1.04
C TYR A 121 9.09 2.63 -2.14
N SER A 122 9.22 3.90 -2.47
CA SER A 122 8.52 4.51 -3.61
C SER A 122 9.24 4.26 -4.94
N GLY A 123 8.48 4.26 -6.05
CA GLY A 123 8.99 4.13 -7.40
C GLY A 123 9.53 2.74 -7.78
N LEU A 124 9.21 1.70 -7.01
CA LEU A 124 9.74 0.35 -7.27
C LEU A 124 9.11 -0.30 -8.51
N GLU A 125 7.91 0.12 -8.90
CA GLU A 125 7.20 -0.35 -10.11
C GLU A 125 7.36 0.61 -11.29
N ALA A 126 8.13 1.69 -11.14
CA ALA A 126 8.39 2.61 -12.23
C ALA A 126 9.12 1.88 -13.37
N PRO A 127 8.68 2.03 -14.64
CA PRO A 127 9.42 1.49 -15.77
C PRO A 127 10.87 2.01 -15.70
N LYS A 128 11.85 1.12 -15.79
CA LYS A 128 13.25 1.54 -15.94
C LYS A 128 13.32 2.45 -17.15
N GLN A 129 13.83 3.66 -16.97
CA GLN A 129 14.02 4.57 -18.10
C GLN A 129 14.97 3.90 -19.08
N LEU A 130 14.49 3.71 -20.32
CA LEU A 130 15.29 3.19 -21.44
C LEU A 130 16.39 4.22 -21.77
N GLY A 131 17.47 4.27 -21.02
CA GLY A 131 18.52 5.27 -21.23
C GLY A 131 19.76 5.11 -20.38
N GLU A 132 19.78 4.22 -19.40
CA GLU A 132 20.96 4.03 -18.54
C GLU A 132 21.93 2.95 -19.03
N ASP A 133 21.60 2.21 -20.08
CA ASP A 133 22.44 1.12 -20.62
C ASP A 133 23.22 1.52 -21.89
N VAL A 134 23.33 2.82 -22.21
CA VAL A 134 24.19 3.29 -23.32
C VAL A 134 25.44 3.93 -22.76
N LYS A 135 26.40 3.09 -22.43
CA LYS A 135 27.81 3.43 -22.29
C LYS A 135 28.68 2.43 -22.99
#